data_4b6939b3eca42715b941b60fd5be6370
#
_entry.id   4b6939b3eca42715b941b60fd5be6370
#
_cell.length_a   1.000
_cell.length_b   1.000
_cell.length_c   1.000
_cell.angle_alpha   90.00
_cell.angle_beta   90.00
_cell.angle_gamma   90.00
#
_symmetry.space_group_name_H-M   'P 1'
#
loop_
_entity.id
_entity.type
_entity.pdbx_description
1 polymer ?
#
loop_
_entity_poly.entity_id
_entity_poly.type
_entity_poly.pdbx_seq_one_letter_code
_entity_poly.pdbx_strand_id
1 'polypeptide(L)'
;MIASDIHGSAFYCRSMIEAFEREEADRLLLLGDILYHGPRNDLPAEYAPKKVIAMLNPLKRNLLCVRGNCDTEVDQMVLEFPVLAEYCLLELDGQTIFATHGHTWNPAKQPILKGGDILLNGHTHVPANEELKTESGEVCRYMNPGSVSIPKEDSPHSYMIYDKGTFYWKDLEGEVYQTWKTDSHC
;
A
#
# COMPACT_ATOMS: atom_id res chain seq x y z
N MET A 1 6.98 6.51 -0.83
CA MET A 1 5.59 6.38 -1.34
C MET A 1 5.04 5.00 -0.99
N ILE A 2 3.72 4.89 -0.74
CA ILE A 2 3.02 3.65 -0.40
C ILE A 2 1.77 3.56 -1.28
N ALA A 3 1.56 2.42 -1.95
CA ALA A 3 0.40 2.20 -2.83
C ALA A 3 -0.09 0.75 -2.72
N SER A 4 -1.32 0.48 -3.12
CA SER A 4 -1.94 -0.85 -3.01
C SER A 4 -2.97 -1.09 -4.12
N ASP A 5 -3.24 -2.37 -4.38
CA ASP A 5 -4.41 -2.80 -5.13
C ASP A 5 -4.44 -2.23 -6.57
N ILE A 6 -3.38 -2.55 -7.37
CA ILE A 6 -3.24 -2.19 -8.79
C ILE A 6 -4.12 -3.07 -9.68
N HIS A 7 -4.30 -4.34 -9.29
CA HIS A 7 -5.19 -5.30 -9.94
C HIS A 7 -5.04 -5.38 -11.46
N GLY A 8 -3.82 -5.28 -11.99
CA GLY A 8 -3.54 -5.44 -13.41
C GLY A 8 -3.97 -4.26 -14.30
N SER A 9 -4.38 -3.13 -13.74
CA SER A 9 -4.68 -1.91 -14.48
C SER A 9 -3.42 -1.25 -14.99
N ALA A 10 -3.20 -1.27 -16.29
CA ALA A 10 -2.08 -0.56 -16.90
C ALA A 10 -2.29 0.96 -16.90
N PHE A 11 -3.54 1.41 -16.97
CA PHE A 11 -3.88 2.82 -16.88
C PHE A 11 -3.46 3.41 -15.53
N TYR A 12 -3.97 2.86 -14.44
CA TYR A 12 -3.68 3.37 -13.10
C TYR A 12 -2.26 3.04 -12.61
N CYS A 13 -1.67 1.95 -13.08
CA CYS A 13 -0.24 1.67 -12.81
C CYS A 13 0.66 2.77 -13.39
N ARG A 14 0.36 3.26 -14.58
CA ARG A 14 1.08 4.38 -15.20
C ARG A 14 0.93 5.66 -14.37
N SER A 15 -0.29 6.02 -14.01
CA SER A 15 -0.57 7.20 -13.18
C SER A 15 0.14 7.13 -11.81
N MET A 16 0.19 5.94 -11.20
CA MET A 16 0.92 5.70 -9.95
C MET A 16 2.43 5.90 -10.14
N ILE A 17 3.01 5.44 -11.25
CA ILE A 17 4.44 5.64 -11.54
C ILE A 17 4.74 7.11 -11.82
N GLU A 18 3.89 7.81 -12.57
CA GLU A 18 3.98 9.26 -12.77
C GLU A 18 3.90 10.02 -11.43
N ALA A 19 3.05 9.56 -10.51
CA ALA A 19 3.00 10.10 -9.14
C ALA A 19 4.29 9.81 -8.39
N PHE A 20 4.83 8.59 -8.45
CA PHE A 20 6.10 8.22 -7.80
C PHE A 20 7.26 9.09 -8.27
N GLU A 21 7.35 9.38 -9.57
CA GLU A 21 8.35 10.26 -10.16
C GLU A 21 8.14 11.73 -9.74
N ARG A 22 6.88 12.21 -9.75
CA ARG A 22 6.52 13.58 -9.34
C ARG A 22 6.83 13.87 -7.87
N GLU A 23 6.62 12.89 -7.00
CA GLU A 23 6.91 12.98 -5.56
C GLU A 23 8.41 12.84 -5.25
N GLU A 24 9.24 12.53 -6.23
CA GLU A 24 10.68 12.27 -6.06
C GLU A 24 10.96 11.26 -4.91
N ALA A 25 10.07 10.28 -4.75
CA ALA A 25 10.15 9.35 -3.64
C ALA A 25 11.30 8.34 -3.82
N ASP A 26 12.07 8.07 -2.77
CA ASP A 26 13.21 7.12 -2.81
C ASP A 26 12.76 5.69 -3.01
N ARG A 27 11.63 5.30 -2.43
CA ARG A 27 11.07 3.94 -2.44
C ARG A 27 9.57 3.95 -2.67
N LEU A 28 9.10 2.91 -3.34
CA LEU A 28 7.68 2.60 -3.49
C LEU A 28 7.39 1.26 -2.79
N LEU A 29 6.61 1.31 -1.72
CA LEU A 29 6.06 0.14 -1.05
C LEU A 29 4.72 -0.21 -1.68
N LEU A 30 4.63 -1.40 -2.27
CA LEU A 30 3.39 -1.99 -2.77
C LEU A 30 2.81 -2.94 -1.71
N LEU A 31 1.55 -2.72 -1.34
CA LEU A 31 0.88 -3.56 -0.35
C LEU A 31 0.15 -4.75 -0.96
N GLY A 32 0.51 -5.15 -2.19
CA GLY A 32 -0.01 -6.36 -2.83
C GLY A 32 -1.16 -6.12 -3.81
N ASP A 33 -1.72 -7.23 -4.32
CA ASP A 33 -2.76 -7.29 -5.35
C ASP A 33 -2.35 -6.56 -6.63
N ILE A 34 -1.23 -7.04 -7.25
CA ILE A 34 -0.57 -6.33 -8.34
C ILE A 34 -1.17 -6.67 -9.70
N LEU A 35 -1.26 -7.95 -10.08
CA LEU A 35 -1.55 -8.35 -11.47
C LEU A 35 -2.98 -8.85 -11.69
N TYR A 36 -3.55 -9.56 -10.75
CA TYR A 36 -4.87 -10.18 -10.90
C TYR A 36 -5.97 -9.29 -10.33
N HIS A 37 -7.06 -9.09 -11.10
CA HIS A 37 -8.17 -8.25 -10.69
C HIS A 37 -9.00 -8.83 -9.52
N GLY A 38 -8.88 -10.14 -9.27
CA GLY A 38 -9.71 -10.88 -8.30
C GLY A 38 -11.11 -11.18 -8.84
N PRO A 39 -11.69 -12.36 -8.48
CA PRO A 39 -12.96 -12.82 -9.09
C PRO A 39 -14.19 -12.01 -8.64
N ARG A 40 -14.06 -11.17 -7.62
CA ARG A 40 -15.16 -10.37 -7.06
C ARG A 40 -15.21 -8.93 -7.58
N ASN A 41 -14.19 -8.49 -8.32
CA ASN A 41 -14.12 -7.15 -8.87
C ASN A 41 -14.38 -7.18 -10.38
N ASP A 42 -14.97 -6.10 -10.89
CA ASP A 42 -14.97 -5.84 -12.32
C ASP A 42 -13.55 -5.56 -12.81
N LEU A 43 -13.33 -5.70 -14.12
CA LEU A 43 -12.04 -5.38 -14.71
C LEU A 43 -11.77 -3.88 -14.59
N PRO A 44 -10.62 -3.48 -14.03
CA PRO A 44 -10.26 -2.07 -13.97
C PRO A 44 -9.92 -1.52 -15.36
N ALA A 45 -9.85 -0.19 -15.45
CA ALA A 45 -9.47 0.49 -16.68
C ALA A 45 -8.15 -0.04 -17.25
N GLU A 46 -8.15 -0.35 -18.55
CA GLU A 46 -7.00 -0.93 -19.26
C GLU A 46 -6.40 -2.15 -18.51
N TYR A 47 -7.23 -3.15 -18.17
CA TYR A 47 -6.73 -4.38 -17.58
C TYR A 47 -5.75 -5.09 -18.53
N ALA A 48 -4.47 -4.97 -18.25
CA ALA A 48 -3.37 -5.48 -19.07
C ALA A 48 -2.16 -5.86 -18.20
N PRO A 49 -2.21 -6.99 -17.47
CA PRO A 49 -1.13 -7.41 -16.54
C PRO A 49 0.25 -7.43 -17.18
N LYS A 50 0.38 -7.83 -18.45
CA LYS A 50 1.67 -7.81 -19.15
C LYS A 50 2.27 -6.41 -19.28
N LYS A 51 1.44 -5.37 -19.42
CA LYS A 51 1.91 -3.99 -19.43
C LYS A 51 2.32 -3.54 -18.02
N VAL A 52 1.60 -3.96 -16.98
CA VAL A 52 1.97 -3.69 -15.58
C VAL A 52 3.35 -4.29 -15.26
N ILE A 53 3.61 -5.54 -15.65
CA ILE A 53 4.91 -6.19 -15.51
C ILE A 53 6.02 -5.37 -16.21
N ALA A 54 5.78 -4.94 -17.45
CA ALA A 54 6.75 -4.17 -18.23
C ALA A 54 7.05 -2.80 -17.61
N MET A 55 6.08 -2.20 -16.89
CA MET A 55 6.25 -0.93 -16.20
C MET A 55 6.95 -1.08 -14.84
N LEU A 56 6.63 -2.12 -14.06
CA LEU A 56 7.17 -2.29 -12.71
C LEU A 56 8.59 -2.88 -12.68
N ASN A 57 8.92 -3.83 -13.56
CA ASN A 57 10.24 -4.49 -13.55
C ASN A 57 11.42 -3.53 -13.71
N PRO A 58 11.38 -2.47 -14.52
CA PRO A 58 12.45 -1.47 -14.54
C PRO A 58 12.68 -0.76 -13.19
N LEU A 59 11.66 -0.65 -12.36
CA LEU A 59 11.69 0.00 -11.05
C LEU A 59 12.10 -0.94 -9.90
N LYS A 60 12.44 -2.19 -10.16
CA LYS A 60 12.70 -3.24 -9.15
C LYS A 60 13.63 -2.85 -8.01
N ARG A 61 14.57 -1.93 -8.24
CA ARG A 61 15.52 -1.46 -7.21
C ARG A 61 14.89 -0.48 -6.21
N ASN A 62 13.78 0.15 -6.60
CA ASN A 62 13.05 1.10 -5.77
C ASN A 62 11.82 0.46 -5.11
N LEU A 63 11.45 -0.77 -5.51
CA LEU A 63 10.25 -1.44 -5.03
C LEU A 63 10.50 -2.27 -3.78
N LEU A 64 9.59 -2.14 -2.83
CA LEU A 64 9.33 -3.10 -1.75
C LEU A 64 7.90 -3.60 -1.95
N CYS A 65 7.65 -4.87 -1.64
CA CYS A 65 6.31 -5.42 -1.83
C CYS A 65 5.98 -6.45 -0.75
N VAL A 66 4.72 -6.44 -0.30
CA VAL A 66 4.14 -7.54 0.48
C VAL A 66 3.06 -8.22 -0.35
N ARG A 67 2.81 -9.51 -0.04
CA ARG A 67 1.87 -10.35 -0.76
C ARG A 67 0.43 -9.95 -0.51
N GLY A 68 -0.32 -9.70 -1.57
CA GLY A 68 -1.77 -9.64 -1.56
C GLY A 68 -2.43 -11.01 -1.66
N ASN A 69 -3.75 -11.06 -1.47
CA ASN A 69 -4.49 -12.33 -1.62
C ASN A 69 -4.62 -12.79 -3.08
N CYS A 70 -4.41 -11.89 -4.02
CA CYS A 70 -4.42 -12.20 -5.45
C CYS A 70 -3.02 -12.50 -6.01
N ASP A 71 -1.95 -12.28 -5.24
CA ASP A 71 -0.57 -12.50 -5.69
C ASP A 71 -0.16 -13.97 -5.47
N THR A 72 0.44 -14.56 -6.48
CA THR A 72 0.78 -15.97 -6.53
C THR A 72 2.25 -16.22 -6.89
N GLU A 73 2.67 -17.47 -6.76
CA GLU A 73 3.99 -17.91 -7.22
C GLU A 73 4.18 -17.68 -8.72
N VAL A 74 3.10 -17.67 -9.50
CA VAL A 74 3.16 -17.37 -10.94
C VAL A 74 3.50 -15.90 -11.18
N ASP A 75 2.98 -15.00 -10.36
CA ASP A 75 3.33 -13.58 -10.44
C ASP A 75 4.80 -13.35 -10.11
N GLN A 76 5.33 -14.07 -9.11
CA GLN A 76 6.76 -14.04 -8.79
C GLN A 76 7.66 -14.52 -9.94
N MET A 77 7.17 -15.39 -10.85
CA MET A 77 7.97 -15.84 -12.01
C MET A 77 8.18 -14.73 -13.03
N VAL A 78 7.34 -13.70 -13.05
CA VAL A 78 7.34 -12.63 -14.07
C VAL A 78 7.69 -11.25 -13.49
N LEU A 79 7.55 -11.06 -12.18
CA LEU A 79 7.97 -9.85 -11.48
C LEU A 79 9.41 -10.03 -10.94
N GLU A 80 10.30 -9.11 -11.29
CA GLU A 80 11.74 -9.20 -10.98
C GLU A 80 12.11 -8.63 -9.59
N PHE A 81 11.14 -8.51 -8.70
CA PHE A 81 11.30 -8.10 -7.30
C PHE A 81 10.46 -9.03 -6.41
N PRO A 82 10.80 -9.20 -5.12
CA PRO A 82 10.05 -10.07 -4.22
C PRO A 82 8.61 -9.59 -4.05
N VAL A 83 7.62 -10.49 -4.23
CA VAL A 83 6.18 -10.18 -4.08
C VAL A 83 5.44 -11.13 -3.13
N LEU A 84 6.13 -12.11 -2.54
CA LEU A 84 5.50 -13.15 -1.71
C LEU A 84 5.76 -12.98 -0.20
N ALA A 85 6.32 -11.84 0.23
CA ALA A 85 6.51 -11.58 1.66
C ALA A 85 5.16 -11.31 2.33
N GLU A 86 4.82 -12.11 3.36
CA GLU A 86 3.55 -11.95 4.08
C GLU A 86 3.41 -10.61 4.79
N TYR A 87 4.53 -10.04 5.22
CA TYR A 87 4.63 -8.70 5.84
C TYR A 87 6.06 -8.16 5.71
N CYS A 88 6.20 -6.88 5.97
CA CYS A 88 7.51 -6.27 6.25
C CYS A 88 7.42 -5.34 7.46
N LEU A 89 8.53 -5.22 8.17
CA LEU A 89 8.70 -4.24 9.24
C LEU A 89 9.56 -3.10 8.72
N LEU A 90 9.08 -1.88 8.91
CA LEU A 90 9.81 -0.67 8.58
C LEU A 90 10.01 0.16 9.84
N GLU A 91 11.19 0.75 9.97
CA GLU A 91 11.50 1.74 11.00
C GLU A 91 11.71 3.09 10.32
N LEU A 92 10.81 4.03 10.57
CA LEU A 92 10.85 5.37 10.01
C LEU A 92 10.76 6.39 11.14
N ASP A 93 11.83 7.15 11.36
CA ASP A 93 11.93 8.19 12.40
C ASP A 93 11.51 7.71 13.81
N GLY A 94 11.91 6.47 14.18
CA GLY A 94 11.57 5.84 15.46
C GLY A 94 10.17 5.25 15.53
N GLN A 95 9.44 5.24 14.42
CA GLN A 95 8.11 4.64 14.30
C GLN A 95 8.21 3.26 13.66
N THR A 96 7.76 2.22 14.35
CA THR A 96 7.65 0.87 13.78
C THR A 96 6.37 0.73 12.97
N ILE A 97 6.49 0.28 11.73
CA ILE A 97 5.36 0.04 10.82
C ILE A 97 5.32 -1.45 10.48
N PHE A 98 4.22 -2.12 10.84
CA PHE A 98 3.89 -3.46 10.39
C PHE A 98 3.07 -3.35 9.10
N ALA A 99 3.73 -3.50 7.96
CA ALA A 99 3.09 -3.42 6.66
C ALA A 99 2.73 -4.83 6.15
N THR A 100 1.46 -5.02 5.83
CA THR A 100 0.92 -6.25 5.26
C THR A 100 -0.29 -5.91 4.39
N HIS A 101 -0.71 -6.83 3.50
CA HIS A 101 -1.84 -6.54 2.64
C HIS A 101 -3.16 -6.31 3.39
N GLY A 102 -3.43 -7.07 4.46
CA GLY A 102 -4.66 -6.91 5.26
C GLY A 102 -5.62 -8.09 5.20
N HIS A 103 -5.45 -9.04 4.29
CA HIS A 103 -6.31 -10.22 4.20
C HIS A 103 -6.07 -11.24 5.33
N THR A 104 -4.87 -11.27 5.89
CA THR A 104 -4.50 -12.15 7.03
C THR A 104 -4.44 -11.36 8.33
N TRP A 105 -3.67 -10.26 8.34
CA TRP A 105 -3.48 -9.39 9.49
C TRP A 105 -4.14 -8.03 9.23
N ASN A 106 -5.10 -7.65 10.10
CA ASN A 106 -5.92 -6.46 9.94
C ASN A 106 -6.45 -6.00 11.33
N PRO A 107 -7.22 -4.92 11.44
CA PRO A 107 -7.74 -4.46 12.72
C PRO A 107 -8.56 -5.49 13.52
N ALA A 108 -9.24 -6.43 12.84
CA ALA A 108 -10.01 -7.49 13.49
C ALA A 108 -9.17 -8.71 13.88
N LYS A 109 -8.03 -8.91 13.24
CA LYS A 109 -7.06 -9.98 13.53
C LYS A 109 -5.66 -9.36 13.52
N GLN A 110 -5.30 -8.76 14.64
CA GLN A 110 -4.07 -8.00 14.74
C GLN A 110 -2.82 -8.88 14.81
N PRO A 111 -1.71 -8.48 14.20
CA PRO A 111 -0.40 -9.03 14.55
C PRO A 111 -0.01 -8.58 15.96
N ILE A 112 1.10 -9.05 16.48
CA ILE A 112 1.64 -8.54 17.74
C ILE A 112 2.19 -7.14 17.51
N LEU A 113 1.50 -6.13 18.08
CA LEU A 113 1.84 -4.73 18.02
C LEU A 113 2.17 -4.21 19.43
N LYS A 114 3.07 -3.25 19.50
CA LYS A 114 3.37 -2.48 20.69
C LYS A 114 2.72 -1.10 20.59
N GLY A 115 2.42 -0.48 21.73
CA GLY A 115 1.90 0.89 21.75
C GLY A 115 2.75 1.87 20.95
N GLY A 116 2.11 2.62 20.09
CA GLY A 116 2.74 3.52 19.13
C GLY A 116 3.02 2.92 17.75
N ASP A 117 3.00 1.60 17.57
CA ASP A 117 3.19 0.98 16.26
C ASP A 117 2.09 1.36 15.26
N ILE A 118 2.42 1.26 13.98
CA ILE A 118 1.48 1.45 12.87
C ILE A 118 1.19 0.10 12.20
N LEU A 119 -0.09 -0.26 12.10
CA LEU A 119 -0.56 -1.32 11.21
C LEU A 119 -0.95 -0.70 9.87
N LEU A 120 -0.22 -1.05 8.83
CA LEU A 120 -0.41 -0.52 7.48
C LEU A 120 -0.95 -1.62 6.56
N ASN A 121 -2.17 -1.43 6.03
CA ASN A 121 -2.84 -2.38 5.13
C ASN A 121 -3.27 -1.75 3.80
N GLY A 122 -3.55 -2.61 2.80
CA GLY A 122 -4.36 -2.37 1.61
C GLY A 122 -5.68 -3.12 1.70
N HIS A 123 -6.02 -3.93 0.70
CA HIS A 123 -7.09 -4.94 0.64
C HIS A 123 -8.53 -4.42 0.69
N THR A 124 -8.84 -3.49 1.56
CA THR A 124 -10.21 -2.95 1.68
C THR A 124 -10.56 -2.02 0.54
N HIS A 125 -9.56 -1.44 -0.12
CA HIS A 125 -9.66 -0.39 -1.14
C HIS A 125 -10.23 0.94 -0.61
N VAL A 126 -10.28 1.10 0.72
CA VAL A 126 -10.80 2.30 1.39
C VAL A 126 -9.65 2.92 2.19
N PRO A 127 -9.34 4.20 1.98
CA PRO A 127 -8.33 4.91 2.78
C PRO A 127 -8.71 4.92 4.26
N ALA A 128 -7.73 4.75 5.14
CA ALA A 128 -7.96 4.79 6.57
C ALA A 128 -6.82 5.47 7.33
N ASN A 129 -7.18 6.11 8.44
CA ASN A 129 -6.28 6.72 9.41
C ASN A 129 -6.98 6.73 10.78
N GLU A 130 -6.86 5.65 11.52
CA GLU A 130 -7.69 5.39 12.70
C GLU A 130 -6.84 5.00 13.89
N GLU A 131 -7.30 5.29 15.10
CA GLU A 131 -6.75 4.69 16.30
C GLU A 131 -7.12 3.21 16.36
N LEU A 132 -6.13 2.38 16.68
CA LEU A 132 -6.28 0.95 16.86
C LEU A 132 -5.88 0.60 18.30
N LYS A 133 -6.76 -0.05 19.03
CA LYS A 133 -6.42 -0.60 20.36
C LYS A 133 -6.00 -2.05 20.22
N THR A 134 -4.84 -2.38 20.81
CA THR A 134 -4.36 -3.75 20.90
C THR A 134 -5.18 -4.55 21.92
N GLU A 135 -5.06 -5.87 21.91
CA GLU A 135 -5.66 -6.73 22.93
C GLU A 135 -5.17 -6.40 24.35
N SER A 136 -3.93 -5.88 24.49
CA SER A 136 -3.37 -5.41 25.76
C SER A 136 -3.88 -4.01 26.17
N GLY A 137 -4.66 -3.34 25.32
CA GLY A 137 -5.21 -2.00 25.55
C GLY A 137 -4.28 -0.85 25.17
N GLU A 138 -3.12 -1.14 24.58
CA GLU A 138 -2.22 -0.11 24.06
C GLU A 138 -2.79 0.52 22.78
N VAL A 139 -2.46 1.78 22.55
CA VAL A 139 -2.93 2.53 21.37
C VAL A 139 -1.88 2.44 20.27
N CYS A 140 -2.31 1.96 19.11
CA CYS A 140 -1.58 1.90 17.84
C CYS A 140 -2.30 2.74 16.79
N ARG A 141 -1.74 2.82 15.59
CA ARG A 141 -2.38 3.48 14.46
C ARG A 141 -2.67 2.46 13.36
N TYR A 142 -3.88 2.52 12.81
CA TYR A 142 -4.23 1.80 11.59
C TYR A 142 -4.25 2.74 10.41
N MET A 143 -3.59 2.33 9.30
CA MET A 143 -3.51 3.12 8.08
C MET A 143 -3.76 2.27 6.85
N ASN A 144 -4.37 2.89 5.83
CA ASN A 144 -4.58 2.28 4.53
C ASN A 144 -4.46 3.36 3.44
N PRO A 145 -3.68 3.16 2.37
CA PRO A 145 -3.57 4.11 1.26
C PRO A 145 -4.82 4.19 0.38
N GLY A 146 -5.77 3.26 0.52
CA GLY A 146 -6.83 3.04 -0.46
C GLY A 146 -6.35 2.17 -1.63
N SER A 147 -7.03 2.24 -2.76
CA SER A 147 -6.67 1.50 -3.97
C SER A 147 -6.24 2.42 -5.09
N VAL A 148 -5.18 2.03 -5.79
CA VAL A 148 -4.74 2.71 -7.01
C VAL A 148 -5.77 2.58 -8.13
N SER A 149 -6.41 1.40 -8.29
CA SER A 149 -7.21 1.10 -9.48
C SER A 149 -8.70 0.87 -9.26
N ILE A 150 -9.09 0.38 -8.07
CA ILE A 150 -10.48 0.00 -7.76
C ILE A 150 -10.87 0.57 -6.38
N PRO A 151 -10.91 1.90 -6.21
CA PRO A 151 -11.32 2.49 -4.93
C PRO A 151 -12.77 2.13 -4.60
N LYS A 152 -13.10 2.08 -3.32
CA LYS A 152 -14.44 1.79 -2.80
C LYS A 152 -14.94 2.94 -1.93
N GLU A 153 -16.24 2.92 -1.61
CA GLU A 153 -16.89 3.90 -0.72
C GLU A 153 -16.67 5.36 -1.18
N ASP A 154 -16.76 5.59 -2.51
CA ASP A 154 -16.56 6.89 -3.14
C ASP A 154 -15.21 7.56 -2.83
N SER A 155 -14.22 6.75 -2.41
CA SER A 155 -12.86 7.24 -2.19
C SER A 155 -12.11 7.49 -3.51
N PRO A 156 -11.10 8.36 -3.52
CA PRO A 156 -10.31 8.61 -4.73
C PRO A 156 -9.38 7.44 -5.05
N HIS A 157 -8.91 7.36 -6.29
CA HIS A 157 -7.72 6.61 -6.65
C HIS A 157 -6.52 7.23 -5.94
N SER A 158 -5.84 6.49 -5.07
CA SER A 158 -4.99 7.11 -4.06
C SER A 158 -3.72 6.33 -3.72
N TYR A 159 -2.81 7.05 -3.09
CA TYR A 159 -1.56 6.57 -2.50
C TYR A 159 -1.23 7.39 -1.25
N MET A 160 -0.18 6.97 -0.54
CA MET A 160 0.36 7.74 0.58
C MET A 160 1.82 8.12 0.33
N ILE A 161 2.21 9.26 0.89
CA ILE A 161 3.62 9.67 1.04
C ILE A 161 3.95 9.72 2.53
N TYR A 162 5.12 9.23 2.87
CA TYR A 162 5.76 9.50 4.14
C TYR A 162 6.96 10.43 3.91
N ASP A 163 6.97 11.56 4.59
CA ASP A 163 8.10 12.49 4.62
C ASP A 163 8.27 13.09 6.02
N LYS A 164 9.46 12.92 6.59
CA LYS A 164 9.89 13.55 7.86
C LYS A 164 8.83 13.49 8.98
N GLY A 165 8.36 12.30 9.29
CA GLY A 165 7.38 12.06 10.37
C GLY A 165 5.94 12.40 9.99
N THR A 166 5.64 12.68 8.73
CA THR A 166 4.28 12.99 8.30
C THR A 166 3.83 12.06 7.20
N PHE A 167 2.64 11.50 7.36
CA PHE A 167 1.95 10.74 6.32
C PHE A 167 0.94 11.66 5.62
N TYR A 168 0.93 11.60 4.30
CA TYR A 168 0.02 12.32 3.43
C TYR A 168 -0.75 11.33 2.58
N TRP A 169 -2.08 11.36 2.60
CA TRP A 169 -2.94 10.67 1.65
C TRP A 169 -3.20 11.61 0.47
N LYS A 170 -2.90 11.12 -0.72
CA LYS A 170 -3.03 11.89 -1.96
C LYS A 170 -3.81 11.09 -3.00
N ASP A 171 -4.55 11.80 -3.83
CA ASP A 171 -5.07 11.23 -5.07
C ASP A 171 -3.95 11.10 -6.14
N LEU A 172 -4.25 10.46 -7.26
CA LEU A 172 -3.27 10.28 -8.33
C LEU A 172 -2.87 11.58 -9.03
N GLU A 173 -3.63 12.65 -8.91
CA GLU A 173 -3.32 14.00 -9.37
C GLU A 173 -2.31 14.70 -8.44
N GLY A 174 -2.16 14.20 -7.20
CA GLY A 174 -1.22 14.71 -6.19
C GLY A 174 -1.84 15.64 -5.16
N GLU A 175 -3.17 15.79 -5.17
CA GLU A 175 -3.88 16.59 -4.20
C GLU A 175 -3.94 15.86 -2.84
N VAL A 176 -3.52 16.57 -1.78
CA VAL A 176 -3.55 16.05 -0.41
C VAL A 176 -4.95 16.18 0.15
N TYR A 177 -5.57 15.08 0.55
CA TYR A 177 -6.90 15.10 1.16
C TYR A 177 -6.91 14.69 2.65
N GLN A 178 -5.82 14.08 3.14
CA GLN A 178 -5.65 13.73 4.55
C GLN A 178 -4.18 13.75 4.93
N THR A 179 -3.89 14.08 6.20
CA THR A 179 -2.54 14.04 6.78
C THR A 179 -2.56 13.46 8.18
N TRP A 180 -1.45 12.85 8.58
CA TRP A 180 -1.19 12.49 9.95
C TRP A 180 0.28 12.64 10.26
N LYS A 181 0.60 13.29 11.39
CA LYS A 181 1.97 13.49 11.84
C LYS A 181 2.23 12.58 13.04
N THR A 182 3.37 11.87 12.99
CA THR A 182 3.84 11.08 14.15
C THR A 182 4.14 12.00 15.33
N ASP A 183 3.79 11.58 16.53
CA ASP A 183 4.25 12.26 17.72
C ASP A 183 5.77 12.10 17.79
N SER A 184 6.49 13.21 17.76
CA SER A 184 7.94 13.19 17.92
C SER A 184 8.23 12.67 19.32
N HIS A 185 8.67 11.42 19.44
CA HIS A 185 9.27 10.96 20.69
C HIS A 185 10.62 11.64 20.82
N CYS A 186 10.67 12.71 21.64
CA CYS A 186 11.91 13.30 22.11
C CYS A 186 12.65 12.33 23.03
#